data_d5b2ffca0634f8806e2f3be715644654
#
_entry.id   d5b2ffca0634f8806e2f3be715644654
#
_cell.length_a   1.000
_cell.length_b   1.000
_cell.length_c   1.000
_cell.angle_alpha   90.00
_cell.angle_beta   90.00
_cell.angle_gamma   90.00
#
_symmetry.space_group_name_H-M   'P 1'
#
loop_
_entity.id
_entity.type
_entity.pdbx_description
1 polymer ?
#
loop_
_entity_poly.entity_id
_entity_poly.type
_entity_poly.pdbx_seq_one_letter_code
_entity_poly.pdbx_strand_id
1 'polypeptide(L)'
;MKIEGACHCGYITYVAEIDPDKVGMCHCTDCQTLTGTAFRTSVAAARDAFSLRGGQPKIYVKTAESGAKRAQAFCPECGTPIYSAAVTDPQVFNIRVGTARQRAELRPNSQGWCRSALGWVMDLHSIRQFPKSRTS
;
A
#
# COMPACT_ATOMS: atom_id res chain seq x y z
N MET A 1 -2.24 16.50 -5.49
CA MET A 1 -1.28 15.86 -6.41
C MET A 1 -1.97 14.74 -7.14
N LYS A 2 -1.92 14.72 -8.44
CA LYS A 2 -2.48 13.63 -9.24
C LYS A 2 -1.48 12.49 -9.29
N ILE A 3 -1.94 11.27 -9.02
CA ILE A 3 -1.15 10.06 -9.22
C ILE A 3 -1.90 9.10 -10.14
N GLU A 4 -1.16 8.24 -10.78
CA GLU A 4 -1.70 7.12 -11.56
C GLU A 4 -0.86 5.88 -11.30
N GLY A 5 -1.50 4.75 -11.35
CA GLY A 5 -0.82 3.51 -11.05
C GLY A 5 -1.45 2.30 -11.70
N ALA A 6 -0.82 1.16 -11.47
CA ALA A 6 -1.24 -0.12 -12.02
C ALA A 6 -0.73 -1.26 -11.15
N CYS A 7 -1.39 -2.41 -11.26
CA CYS A 7 -0.82 -3.65 -10.76
C CYS A 7 0.33 -4.09 -11.67
N HIS A 8 1.12 -5.05 -11.23
CA HIS A 8 2.30 -5.48 -11.96
C HIS A 8 1.98 -5.95 -13.40
N CYS A 9 0.90 -6.70 -13.58
CA CYS A 9 0.53 -7.22 -14.91
C CYS A 9 -0.26 -6.22 -15.77
N GLY A 10 -0.69 -5.08 -15.22
CA GLY A 10 -1.44 -4.06 -15.93
C GLY A 10 -2.94 -4.31 -16.03
N TYR A 11 -3.46 -5.42 -15.49
CA TYR A 11 -4.88 -5.73 -15.54
C TYR A 11 -5.74 -4.67 -14.84
N ILE A 12 -5.25 -4.12 -13.72
CA ILE A 12 -5.92 -3.07 -12.95
C ILE A 12 -5.07 -1.80 -13.05
N THR A 13 -5.72 -0.69 -13.38
CA THR A 13 -5.10 0.63 -13.37
C THR A 13 -5.96 1.59 -12.54
N TYR A 14 -5.42 2.73 -12.17
CA TYR A 14 -6.18 3.75 -11.45
C TYR A 14 -5.59 5.13 -11.66
N VAL A 15 -6.40 6.13 -11.37
CA VAL A 15 -6.00 7.52 -11.20
C VAL A 15 -6.55 8.02 -9.87
N ALA A 16 -5.84 8.92 -9.22
CA ALA A 16 -6.28 9.49 -7.94
C ALA A 16 -5.71 10.89 -7.75
N GLU A 17 -6.46 11.71 -7.01
CA GLU A 17 -5.95 12.95 -6.43
C GLU A 17 -5.67 12.71 -4.96
N ILE A 18 -4.45 12.97 -4.53
CA ILE A 18 -4.02 12.70 -3.15
C ILE A 18 -3.29 13.91 -2.57
N ASP A 19 -3.20 13.91 -1.25
CA ASP A 19 -2.37 14.83 -0.51
C ASP A 19 -1.04 14.14 -0.21
N PRO A 20 0.09 14.61 -0.78
CA PRO A 20 1.39 13.97 -0.55
C PRO A 20 1.86 14.04 0.92
N ASP A 21 1.22 14.87 1.74
CA ASP A 21 1.49 14.93 3.18
C ASP A 21 0.74 13.85 3.97
N LYS A 22 -0.06 13.02 3.30
CA LYS A 22 -0.83 11.93 3.92
C LYS A 22 -0.31 10.56 3.53
N VAL A 23 1.00 10.41 3.45
CA VAL A 23 1.66 9.13 3.18
C VAL A 23 2.13 8.54 4.50
N GLY A 24 1.70 7.33 4.80
CA GLY A 24 2.02 6.69 6.06
C GLY A 24 2.54 5.27 5.91
N MET A 25 3.32 4.86 6.90
CA MET A 25 3.79 3.48 7.06
C MET A 25 2.98 2.79 8.15
N CYS A 26 2.78 1.50 8.00
CA CYS A 26 2.15 0.67 9.02
C CYS A 26 3.04 -0.54 9.31
N HIS A 27 3.42 -0.70 10.57
CA HIS A 27 4.27 -1.79 11.05
C HIS A 27 3.48 -2.92 11.71
N CYS A 28 2.15 -2.95 11.61
CA CYS A 28 1.37 -4.00 12.25
C CYS A 28 1.70 -5.37 11.66
N THR A 29 1.48 -6.42 12.45
CA THR A 29 1.78 -7.79 12.02
C THR A 29 0.95 -8.22 10.81
N ASP A 30 -0.28 -7.71 10.67
CA ASP A 30 -1.10 -7.98 9.49
C ASP A 30 -0.46 -7.38 8.23
N CYS A 31 0.01 -6.14 8.31
CA CYS A 31 0.70 -5.51 7.17
C CYS A 31 2.00 -6.25 6.84
N GLN A 32 2.75 -6.68 7.84
CA GLN A 32 3.94 -7.50 7.60
C GLN A 32 3.60 -8.79 6.86
N THR A 33 2.59 -9.50 7.31
CA THR A 33 2.18 -10.76 6.70
C THR A 33 1.64 -10.54 5.28
N LEU A 34 0.74 -9.58 5.11
CA LEU A 34 0.07 -9.33 3.83
C LEU A 34 1.01 -8.79 2.76
N THR A 35 2.07 -8.08 3.15
CA THR A 35 3.08 -7.58 2.21
C THR A 35 4.24 -8.53 2.01
N GLY A 36 4.45 -9.45 2.96
CA GLY A 36 5.64 -10.32 2.97
C GLY A 36 6.92 -9.56 3.28
N THR A 37 6.84 -8.41 3.96
CA THR A 37 7.99 -7.58 4.31
C THR A 37 7.75 -6.87 5.64
N ALA A 38 8.59 -5.88 5.95
CA ALA A 38 8.63 -5.27 7.28
C ALA A 38 7.50 -4.28 7.56
N PHE A 39 6.94 -3.66 6.52
CA PHE A 39 5.91 -2.63 6.68
C PHE A 39 5.15 -2.43 5.38
N ARG A 40 4.05 -1.69 5.49
CA ARG A 40 3.26 -1.26 4.34
C ARG A 40 3.29 0.27 4.25
N THR A 41 3.36 0.80 3.03
CA THR A 41 3.27 2.24 2.79
C THR A 41 2.04 2.53 1.96
N SER A 42 1.20 3.47 2.42
CA SER A 42 -0.04 3.83 1.74
C SER A 42 -0.23 5.34 1.73
N VAL A 43 -1.01 5.81 0.76
CA VAL A 43 -1.47 7.20 0.69
C VAL A 43 -2.99 7.19 0.62
N ALA A 44 -3.63 8.04 1.42
CA ALA A 44 -5.09 8.13 1.47
C ALA A 44 -5.62 8.93 0.29
N ALA A 45 -6.72 8.45 -0.29
CA ALA A 45 -7.48 9.18 -1.30
C ALA A 45 -8.96 9.17 -0.89
N ALA A 46 -9.64 10.30 -1.06
CA ALA A 46 -11.08 10.36 -0.87
C ALA A 46 -11.78 9.51 -1.95
N ARG A 47 -12.95 9.00 -1.62
CA ARG A 47 -13.74 8.15 -2.51
C ARG A 47 -13.96 8.76 -3.90
N ASP A 48 -14.31 10.04 -3.96
CA ASP A 48 -14.58 10.74 -5.20
C ASP A 48 -13.31 11.16 -5.96
N ALA A 49 -12.15 10.99 -5.34
CA ALA A 49 -10.86 11.31 -5.91
C ALA A 49 -10.06 10.06 -6.35
N PHE A 50 -10.66 8.87 -6.29
CA PHE A 50 -10.01 7.61 -6.64
C PHE A 50 -10.87 6.86 -7.66
N SER A 51 -10.30 6.55 -8.81
CA SER A 51 -10.99 5.88 -9.91
C SER A 51 -10.21 4.67 -10.38
N LEU A 52 -10.78 3.49 -10.15
CA LEU A 52 -10.27 2.23 -10.71
C LEU A 52 -10.68 2.11 -12.18
N ARG A 53 -9.78 1.56 -12.97
CA ARG A 53 -10.00 1.28 -14.39
C ARG A 53 -9.45 -0.10 -14.71
N GLY A 54 -9.92 -0.68 -15.80
CA GLY A 54 -9.52 -2.02 -16.22
C GLY A 54 -10.30 -3.09 -15.47
N GLY A 55 -9.61 -4.11 -14.97
CA GLY A 55 -10.25 -5.24 -14.32
C GLY A 55 -10.72 -4.98 -12.91
N GLN A 56 -11.43 -5.96 -12.34
CA GLN A 56 -11.94 -5.89 -10.98
C GLN A 56 -10.95 -6.53 -10.02
N PRO A 57 -10.62 -5.86 -8.90
CA PRO A 57 -9.79 -6.46 -7.87
C PRO A 57 -10.55 -7.58 -7.13
N LYS A 58 -9.79 -8.52 -6.60
CA LYS A 58 -10.28 -9.47 -5.61
C LYS A 58 -10.14 -8.85 -4.23
N ILE A 59 -11.12 -9.12 -3.37
CA ILE A 59 -11.16 -8.57 -2.01
C ILE A 59 -10.94 -9.68 -1.00
N TYR A 60 -9.95 -9.51 -0.14
CA TYR A 60 -9.80 -10.28 1.09
C TYR A 60 -10.24 -9.41 2.26
N VAL A 61 -11.17 -9.89 3.06
CA VAL A 61 -11.66 -9.13 4.22
C VAL A 61 -10.89 -9.56 5.47
N LYS A 62 -10.23 -8.60 6.11
CA LYS A 62 -9.60 -8.86 7.40
C LYS A 62 -10.35 -8.12 8.52
N THR A 63 -10.28 -8.66 9.73
CA THR A 63 -10.78 -8.00 10.93
C THR A 63 -9.62 -7.31 11.63
N ALA A 64 -9.69 -6.00 11.80
CA ALA A 64 -8.71 -5.22 12.53
C ALA A 64 -8.81 -5.49 14.04
N GLU A 65 -7.80 -5.09 14.80
CA GLU A 65 -7.81 -5.22 16.27
C GLU A 65 -9.04 -4.54 16.89
N SER A 66 -9.48 -3.42 16.32
CA SER A 66 -10.68 -2.70 16.75
C SER A 66 -11.99 -3.46 16.49
N GLY A 67 -11.95 -4.57 15.74
CA GLY A 67 -13.14 -5.29 15.27
C GLY A 67 -13.64 -4.81 13.91
N ALA A 68 -13.11 -3.73 13.38
CA ALA A 68 -13.53 -3.21 12.07
C ALA A 68 -13.13 -4.16 10.95
N LYS A 69 -14.04 -4.35 9.99
CA LYS A 69 -13.79 -5.14 8.79
C LYS A 69 -13.12 -4.26 7.73
N ARG A 70 -12.00 -4.73 7.20
CA ARG A 70 -11.23 -3.99 6.20
C ARG A 70 -11.11 -4.81 4.93
N ALA A 71 -11.50 -4.21 3.82
CA ALA A 71 -11.29 -4.80 2.50
C ALA A 71 -9.82 -4.59 2.08
N GLN A 72 -9.19 -5.69 1.69
CA GLN A 72 -7.83 -5.68 1.14
C GLN A 72 -7.97 -6.04 -0.34
N ALA A 73 -7.83 -5.05 -1.22
CA ALA A 73 -8.01 -5.24 -2.67
C ALA A 73 -6.68 -5.56 -3.34
N PHE A 74 -6.67 -6.58 -4.18
CA PHE A 74 -5.47 -6.99 -4.92
C PHE A 74 -5.86 -7.51 -6.30
N CYS A 75 -4.90 -7.50 -7.21
CA CYS A 75 -5.13 -8.01 -8.56
C CYS A 75 -5.30 -9.52 -8.55
N PRO A 76 -6.40 -10.07 -9.11
CA PRO A 76 -6.60 -11.52 -9.15
C PRO A 76 -5.63 -12.23 -10.09
N GLU A 77 -5.01 -11.52 -11.03
CA GLU A 77 -4.11 -12.11 -12.02
C GLU A 77 -2.66 -12.16 -11.55
N CYS A 78 -2.17 -11.09 -10.89
CA CYS A 78 -0.76 -11.03 -10.48
C CYS A 78 -0.56 -10.90 -8.98
N GLY A 79 -1.63 -10.70 -8.20
CA GLY A 79 -1.55 -10.63 -6.74
C GLY A 79 -1.10 -9.28 -6.17
N THR A 80 -0.86 -8.28 -7.00
CA THR A 80 -0.43 -6.97 -6.52
C THR A 80 -1.48 -6.34 -5.62
N PRO A 81 -1.14 -5.97 -4.36
CA PRO A 81 -2.05 -5.21 -3.50
C PRO A 81 -2.28 -3.81 -4.06
N ILE A 82 -3.54 -3.37 -4.14
CA ILE A 82 -3.90 -2.06 -4.71
C ILE A 82 -4.30 -1.06 -3.61
N TYR A 83 -5.27 -1.44 -2.77
CA TYR A 83 -5.76 -0.54 -1.73
C TYR A 83 -6.38 -1.31 -0.58
N SER A 84 -6.62 -0.61 0.53
CA SER A 84 -7.54 -1.07 1.56
C SER A 84 -8.59 0.01 1.82
N ALA A 85 -9.76 -0.43 2.29
CA ALA A 85 -10.87 0.45 2.58
C ALA A 85 -11.83 -0.23 3.56
N ALA A 86 -12.78 0.53 4.10
CA ALA A 86 -13.90 -0.05 4.83
C ALA A 86 -14.69 -0.96 3.88
N VAL A 87 -15.24 -2.06 4.42
CA VAL A 87 -16.03 -3.00 3.60
C VAL A 87 -17.34 -2.36 3.15
N THR A 88 -17.97 -1.58 4.04
CA THR A 88 -19.28 -0.96 3.79
C THR A 88 -19.09 0.54 3.61
N ASP A 89 -19.61 1.08 2.51
CA ASP A 89 -19.62 2.51 2.17
C ASP A 89 -18.27 3.20 2.42
N PRO A 90 -17.20 2.74 1.79
CA PRO A 90 -15.86 3.30 2.03
C PRO A 90 -15.79 4.76 1.58
N GLN A 91 -15.30 5.63 2.45
CA GLN A 91 -15.11 7.06 2.18
C GLN A 91 -13.66 7.38 1.85
N VAL A 92 -12.72 6.51 2.27
CA VAL A 92 -11.29 6.70 2.07
C VAL A 92 -10.69 5.38 1.56
N PHE A 93 -9.86 5.49 0.54
CA PHE A 93 -9.09 4.38 0.00
C PHE A 93 -7.61 4.60 0.32
N ASN A 94 -6.99 3.63 0.96
CA ASN A 94 -5.56 3.67 1.28
C ASN A 94 -4.81 2.95 0.16
N ILE A 95 -4.31 3.73 -0.79
CA ILE A 95 -3.64 3.23 -2.00
C ILE A 95 -2.23 2.78 -1.64
N ARG A 96 -1.81 1.61 -2.14
CA ARG A 96 -0.47 1.07 -1.90
C ARG A 96 0.55 1.83 -2.74
N VAL A 97 1.45 2.53 -2.09
CA VAL A 97 2.37 3.49 -2.73
C VAL A 97 3.22 2.83 -3.83
N GLY A 98 3.63 1.58 -3.63
CA GLY A 98 4.44 0.87 -4.61
C GLY A 98 3.79 0.67 -5.97
N THR A 99 2.46 0.83 -6.09
CA THR A 99 1.74 0.72 -7.36
C THR A 99 1.65 2.03 -8.12
N ALA A 100 1.97 3.16 -7.48
CA ALA A 100 1.90 4.47 -8.11
C ALA A 100 3.13 4.73 -8.99
N ARG A 101 2.92 5.32 -10.16
CA ARG A 101 4.03 5.77 -11.02
C ARG A 101 4.91 6.77 -10.28
N GLN A 102 4.29 7.63 -9.47
CA GLN A 102 4.93 8.71 -8.71
C GLN A 102 5.50 8.25 -7.36
N ARG A 103 5.68 6.95 -7.12
CA ARG A 103 6.06 6.40 -5.81
C ARG A 103 7.33 7.01 -5.22
N ALA A 104 8.27 7.42 -6.06
CA ALA A 104 9.51 8.04 -5.58
C ALA A 104 9.28 9.40 -4.92
N GLU A 105 8.15 10.05 -5.23
CA GLU A 105 7.78 11.37 -4.67
C GLU A 105 6.87 11.23 -3.45
N LEU A 106 6.45 10.00 -3.12
CA LEU A 106 5.50 9.74 -2.03
C LEU A 106 6.24 9.24 -0.78
N ARG A 107 7.11 10.10 -0.25
CA ARG A 107 7.86 9.79 0.96
C ARG A 107 6.90 9.77 2.17
N PRO A 108 6.93 8.70 2.99
CA PRO A 108 6.13 8.68 4.21
C PRO A 108 6.51 9.78 5.18
N ASN A 109 5.51 10.36 5.83
CA ASN A 109 5.69 11.39 6.86
C ASN A 109 5.12 10.96 8.22
N SER A 110 4.58 9.74 8.31
CA SER A 110 4.08 9.19 9.57
C SER A 110 4.26 7.68 9.60
N GLN A 111 4.30 7.13 10.81
CA GLN A 111 4.41 5.70 11.04
C GLN A 111 3.39 5.28 12.09
N GLY A 112 2.64 4.23 11.80
CA GLY A 112 1.70 3.61 12.73
C GLY A 112 2.17 2.24 13.20
N TRP A 113 1.64 1.80 14.36
CA TRP A 113 1.95 0.49 14.96
C TRP A 113 3.44 0.29 15.19
N CYS A 114 4.13 1.34 15.64
CA CYS A 114 5.58 1.32 15.84
C CYS A 114 6.00 0.29 16.89
N ARG A 115 5.14 -0.04 17.85
CA ARG A 115 5.41 -1.09 18.85
C ARG A 115 5.62 -2.47 18.22
N SER A 116 5.11 -2.70 17.01
CA SER A 116 5.24 -3.95 16.28
C SER A 116 6.36 -3.92 15.24
N ALA A 117 7.02 -2.77 15.05
CA ALA A 117 8.08 -2.63 14.06
C ALA A 117 9.20 -3.62 14.30
N LEU A 118 9.70 -4.23 13.22
CA LEU A 118 10.87 -5.11 13.31
C LEU A 118 12.09 -4.30 13.70
N GLY A 119 12.89 -4.82 14.64
CA GLY A 119 14.00 -4.05 15.23
C GLY A 119 15.04 -3.57 14.23
N TRP A 120 15.20 -4.26 13.10
CA TRP A 120 16.20 -3.91 12.08
C TRP A 120 15.69 -2.91 11.03
N VAL A 121 14.39 -2.59 11.03
CA VAL A 121 13.75 -1.88 9.90
C VAL A 121 14.31 -0.46 9.69
N MET A 122 14.79 0.19 10.75
CA MET A 122 15.32 1.55 10.70
C MET A 122 16.85 1.59 10.54
N ASP A 123 17.51 0.44 10.45
CA ASP A 123 18.96 0.34 10.41
C ASP A 123 19.41 -0.55 9.24
N LEU A 124 19.19 -0.06 8.03
CA LEU A 124 19.50 -0.82 6.81
C LEU A 124 20.70 -0.28 6.06
N HIS A 125 21.22 0.89 6.42
CA HIS A 125 22.31 1.53 5.67
C HIS A 125 23.65 0.79 5.80
N SER A 126 23.79 -0.04 6.82
CA SER A 126 25.02 -0.81 7.08
C SER A 126 25.08 -2.15 6.34
N ILE A 127 23.96 -2.60 5.75
CA ILE A 127 23.96 -3.87 5.04
C ILE A 127 24.49 -3.68 3.60
N ARG A 128 25.00 -4.76 3.03
CA ARG A 128 25.59 -4.73 1.68
C ARG A 128 24.57 -4.30 0.65
N GLN A 129 24.98 -3.42 -0.25
CA GLN A 129 24.12 -2.87 -1.31
C GLN A 129 24.64 -3.27 -2.68
N PHE A 130 23.73 -3.67 -3.55
CA PHE A 130 24.05 -4.02 -4.94
C PHE A 130 23.14 -3.17 -5.85
N PRO A 131 23.68 -2.61 -6.96
CA PRO A 131 22.85 -1.78 -7.86
C PRO A 131 21.75 -2.58 -8.57
N LYS A 132 21.89 -3.89 -8.67
CA LYS A 132 20.91 -4.81 -9.22
C LYS A 132 20.72 -5.97 -8.24
N SER A 133 20.44 -7.17 -8.72
CA SER A 133 20.25 -8.33 -7.83
C SER A 133 21.57 -8.74 -7.18
N ARG A 134 21.46 -9.48 -6.07
CA ARG A 134 22.64 -9.93 -5.30
C ARG A 134 23.57 -10.84 -6.11
N THR A 135 23.06 -11.48 -7.14
CA THR A 135 23.79 -12.49 -7.93
C THR A 135 24.15 -12.03 -9.32
N SER A 136 23.90 -10.77 -9.64
CA SER A 136 24.15 -10.23 -10.99
C SER A 136 25.16 -9.11 -10.98
#